data_6a2bf457e5f2a4de2d95e54c1f5b8ad2
#
_entry.id   6a2bf457e5f2a4de2d95e54c1f5b8ad2
#
_cell.length_a   1.000
_cell.length_b   1.000
_cell.length_c   1.000
_cell.angle_alpha   90.00
_cell.angle_beta   90.00
_cell.angle_gamma   90.00
#
_symmetry.space_group_name_H-M   'P 1'
#
loop_
_entity.id
_entity.type
_entity.pdbx_description
1 polymer ?
#
loop_
_entity_poly.entity_id
_entity_poly.type
_entity_poly.pdbx_seq_one_letter_code
_entity_poly.pdbx_strand_id
1 'polypeptide(L)'
;KSEKADNFGYNAKAGVGFGLGENGQAYVNAGYYSRAPYFDNIYLNYTNQINPNTSNETIIGLEAGYIYEVPNFSARVDLYRTSWADRVTSSFYVDNDVVFFNISEGVSQLHQGVELSFSAKPQEDVPYTLKGFLSVGDWIYEGDAITRLQDEDQNVISTETVDVDGGKVGDAAQFSAGLGLDVDLAERLSFDTDVRFYDDLYANVGAVKENLELPSYHIFDMGLSYKMFVNDGTLDVRLNVNNVFDNVYISELRSAIAAGEGTGVLYDGIDTANQGYFGLGRTWNVGLRYNF
;
A
#
# COMPACT_ATOMS: atom_id res chain seq x y z
N LYS A 1 17.23 33.27 5.44
CA LYS A 1 16.50 33.02 4.18
C LYS A 1 17.21 31.85 3.51
N SER A 2 16.48 30.77 3.27
CA SER A 2 17.04 29.58 2.60
C SER A 2 17.51 29.89 1.18
N GLU A 3 18.45 29.12 0.70
CA GLU A 3 18.78 29.07 -0.71
C GLU A 3 17.55 28.68 -1.53
N LYS A 4 17.45 29.13 -2.77
CA LYS A 4 16.34 28.79 -3.65
C LYS A 4 16.70 27.52 -4.42
N ALA A 5 15.89 26.47 -4.25
CA ALA A 5 15.97 25.26 -5.05
C ALA A 5 14.91 25.34 -6.16
N ASP A 6 15.35 25.06 -7.39
CA ASP A 6 14.47 24.97 -8.57
C ASP A 6 14.62 23.57 -9.17
N ASN A 7 13.53 22.80 -9.17
CA ASN A 7 13.46 21.46 -9.77
C ASN A 7 12.47 21.48 -10.93
N PHE A 8 12.94 21.09 -12.10
CA PHE A 8 12.07 20.94 -13.27
C PHE A 8 11.66 19.47 -13.42
N GLY A 9 10.35 19.20 -13.23
CA GLY A 9 9.78 17.88 -13.45
C GLY A 9 9.04 17.82 -14.78
N TYR A 10 9.07 16.66 -15.42
CA TYR A 10 8.34 16.39 -16.66
C TYR A 10 7.81 14.96 -16.66
N ASN A 11 6.77 14.72 -17.44
CA ASN A 11 6.25 13.38 -17.64
C ASN A 11 5.77 13.19 -19.08
N ALA A 12 5.87 11.95 -19.55
CA ALA A 12 5.30 11.50 -20.80
C ALA A 12 4.65 10.15 -20.58
N LYS A 13 3.43 9.97 -21.08
CA LYS A 13 2.73 8.69 -21.01
C LYS A 13 1.99 8.43 -22.31
N ALA A 14 1.91 7.17 -22.69
CA ALA A 14 1.15 6.71 -23.84
C ALA A 14 0.51 5.36 -23.53
N GLY A 15 -0.63 5.09 -24.14
CA GLY A 15 -1.31 3.81 -24.02
C GLY A 15 -2.06 3.49 -25.30
N VAL A 16 -2.28 2.21 -25.52
CA VAL A 16 -3.08 1.68 -26.64
C VAL A 16 -4.00 0.59 -26.12
N GLY A 17 -5.23 0.62 -26.55
CA GLY A 17 -6.25 -0.39 -26.27
C GLY A 17 -6.74 -1.06 -27.55
N PHE A 18 -7.02 -2.37 -27.45
CA PHE A 18 -7.51 -3.20 -28.55
C PHE A 18 -8.77 -3.92 -28.11
N GLY A 19 -9.84 -3.80 -28.88
CA GLY A 19 -11.02 -4.66 -28.72
C GLY A 19 -10.69 -6.10 -29.15
N LEU A 20 -10.99 -7.06 -28.30
CA LEU A 20 -10.83 -8.50 -28.53
C LEU A 20 -12.20 -9.17 -28.50
N GLY A 21 -12.87 -9.24 -29.65
CA GLY A 21 -14.24 -9.67 -29.73
C GLY A 21 -15.23 -8.61 -29.23
N GLU A 22 -16.43 -9.04 -28.84
CA GLU A 22 -17.52 -8.14 -28.44
C GLU A 22 -17.40 -7.67 -26.98
N ASN A 23 -16.73 -8.46 -26.13
CA ASN A 23 -16.76 -8.31 -24.68
C ASN A 23 -15.35 -8.15 -24.05
N GLY A 24 -14.30 -8.18 -24.86
CA GLY A 24 -12.93 -8.15 -24.39
C GLY A 24 -12.17 -6.91 -24.86
N GLN A 25 -11.31 -6.40 -23.99
CA GLN A 25 -10.37 -5.33 -24.31
C GLN A 25 -9.00 -5.62 -23.70
N ALA A 26 -7.96 -5.64 -24.52
CA ALA A 26 -6.59 -5.63 -24.06
C ALA A 26 -6.00 -4.22 -24.16
N TYR A 27 -5.07 -3.89 -23.29
CA TYR A 27 -4.38 -2.60 -23.33
C TYR A 27 -2.93 -2.73 -22.87
N VAL A 28 -2.13 -1.77 -23.29
CA VAL A 28 -0.75 -1.57 -22.84
C VAL A 28 -0.55 -0.08 -22.57
N ASN A 29 0.03 0.24 -21.43
CA ASN A 29 0.40 1.59 -21.04
C ASN A 29 1.91 1.66 -20.76
N ALA A 30 2.52 2.79 -21.10
CA ALA A 30 3.89 3.10 -20.73
C ALA A 30 3.98 4.55 -20.25
N GLY A 31 4.77 4.80 -19.21
CA GLY A 31 4.96 6.12 -18.65
C GLY A 31 6.41 6.35 -18.24
N TYR A 32 6.89 7.57 -18.47
CA TYR A 32 8.14 8.09 -17.96
C TYR A 32 7.86 9.37 -17.18
N TYR A 33 8.34 9.42 -15.92
CA TYR A 33 8.08 10.54 -15.03
C TYR A 33 9.38 10.98 -14.37
N SER A 34 9.58 12.31 -14.31
CA SER A 34 10.59 12.95 -13.49
C SER A 34 9.89 13.70 -12.37
N ARG A 35 10.08 13.27 -11.13
CA ARG A 35 9.43 13.82 -9.94
C ARG A 35 10.45 14.57 -9.09
N ALA A 36 10.14 15.81 -8.73
CA ALA A 36 10.95 16.53 -7.74
C ALA A 36 10.97 15.76 -6.41
N PRO A 37 12.11 15.75 -5.71
CA PRO A 37 12.21 15.12 -4.40
C PRO A 37 11.26 15.79 -3.40
N TYR A 38 10.93 15.09 -2.34
CA TYR A 38 10.18 15.67 -1.22
C TYR A 38 10.94 16.85 -0.64
N PHE A 39 10.21 17.83 -0.14
CA PHE A 39 10.80 19.06 0.40
C PHE A 39 11.86 18.79 1.47
N ASP A 40 11.62 17.82 2.35
CA ASP A 40 12.53 17.43 3.43
C ASP A 40 13.86 16.85 2.91
N ASN A 41 13.90 16.38 1.66
CA ASN A 41 15.09 15.86 1.01
C ASN A 41 15.85 16.91 0.20
N ILE A 42 15.21 18.05 -0.13
CA ILE A 42 15.82 19.13 -0.90
C ILE A 42 16.88 19.88 -0.09
N TYR A 43 16.62 20.05 1.21
CA TYR A 43 17.55 20.74 2.10
C TYR A 43 18.20 19.77 3.08
N LEU A 44 19.48 20.03 3.40
CA LEU A 44 20.18 19.24 4.40
C LEU A 44 19.50 19.43 5.76
N ASN A 45 18.89 18.36 6.28
CA ASN A 45 18.49 18.20 7.67
C ASN A 45 17.92 19.45 8.36
N TYR A 46 16.77 19.96 7.91
CA TYR A 46 16.12 21.15 8.47
C TYR A 46 16.99 22.43 8.43
N THR A 47 18.11 22.42 7.71
CA THR A 47 18.93 23.61 7.46
C THR A 47 18.37 24.44 6.30
N ASN A 48 19.06 25.53 5.96
CA ASN A 48 18.75 26.35 4.78
C ASN A 48 19.67 26.05 3.60
N GLN A 49 20.47 24.97 3.68
CA GLN A 49 21.43 24.56 2.64
C GLN A 49 20.81 23.49 1.77
N ILE A 50 20.97 23.63 0.46
CA ILE A 50 20.49 22.62 -0.50
C ILE A 50 21.33 21.35 -0.35
N ASN A 51 20.67 20.20 -0.35
CA ASN A 51 21.33 18.90 -0.40
C ASN A 51 21.93 18.68 -1.81
N PRO A 52 23.25 18.66 -1.98
CA PRO A 52 23.86 18.53 -3.29
C PRO A 52 23.68 17.15 -3.94
N ASN A 53 23.26 16.14 -3.15
CA ASN A 53 23.08 14.77 -3.62
C ASN A 53 21.60 14.47 -3.98
N THR A 54 20.71 15.46 -3.88
CA THR A 54 19.30 15.27 -4.21
C THR A 54 19.05 15.65 -5.67
N SER A 55 18.52 14.71 -6.41
CA SER A 55 18.04 14.85 -7.79
C SER A 55 16.56 14.55 -7.91
N ASN A 56 15.98 14.82 -9.06
CA ASN A 56 14.63 14.32 -9.36
C ASN A 56 14.64 12.80 -9.42
N GLU A 57 13.65 12.20 -8.83
CA GLU A 57 13.38 10.78 -9.01
C GLU A 57 12.95 10.49 -10.45
N THR A 58 13.44 9.41 -11.01
CA THR A 58 13.05 8.89 -12.32
C THR A 58 12.14 7.68 -12.15
N ILE A 59 10.98 7.67 -12.82
CA ILE A 59 10.02 6.59 -12.71
C ILE A 59 9.68 6.11 -14.13
N ILE A 60 9.81 4.81 -14.37
CA ILE A 60 9.40 4.16 -15.61
C ILE A 60 8.34 3.13 -15.26
N GLY A 61 7.12 3.33 -15.75
CA GLY A 61 6.00 2.43 -15.55
C GLY A 61 5.60 1.74 -16.85
N LEU A 62 5.39 0.44 -16.78
CA LEU A 62 4.82 -0.40 -17.83
C LEU A 62 3.64 -1.17 -17.25
N GLU A 63 2.55 -1.21 -17.97
CA GLU A 63 1.34 -1.93 -17.59
C GLU A 63 0.74 -2.59 -18.84
N ALA A 64 0.26 -3.82 -18.69
CA ALA A 64 -0.53 -4.51 -19.69
C ALA A 64 -1.70 -5.20 -19.02
N GLY A 65 -2.89 -5.09 -19.58
CA GLY A 65 -4.06 -5.67 -18.97
C GLY A 65 -5.09 -6.18 -19.97
N TYR A 66 -6.00 -6.95 -19.42
CA TYR A 66 -7.16 -7.46 -20.13
C TYR A 66 -8.42 -7.27 -19.30
N ILE A 67 -9.44 -6.73 -19.90
CA ILE A 67 -10.76 -6.53 -19.32
C ILE A 67 -11.75 -7.38 -20.13
N TYR A 68 -12.55 -8.16 -19.43
CA TYR A 68 -13.69 -8.88 -19.99
C TYR A 68 -14.97 -8.44 -19.30
N GLU A 69 -15.98 -8.05 -20.05
CA GLU A 69 -17.21 -7.49 -19.49
C GLU A 69 -18.45 -7.99 -20.27
N VAL A 70 -19.34 -8.61 -19.52
CA VAL A 70 -20.70 -8.97 -19.97
C VAL A 70 -21.71 -8.54 -18.90
N PRO A 71 -23.02 -8.49 -19.15
CA PRO A 71 -23.98 -7.91 -18.21
C PRO A 71 -23.93 -8.44 -16.78
N ASN A 72 -23.55 -9.69 -16.60
CA ASN A 72 -23.57 -10.36 -15.29
C ASN A 72 -22.18 -10.84 -14.83
N PHE A 73 -21.13 -10.50 -15.55
CA PHE A 73 -19.76 -10.84 -15.17
C PHE A 73 -18.76 -9.83 -15.70
N SER A 74 -17.87 -9.36 -14.85
CA SER A 74 -16.69 -8.60 -15.25
C SER A 74 -15.44 -9.19 -14.60
N ALA A 75 -14.35 -9.20 -15.36
CA ALA A 75 -13.04 -9.58 -14.84
C ALA A 75 -11.96 -8.70 -15.45
N ARG A 76 -10.93 -8.41 -14.67
CA ARG A 76 -9.77 -7.65 -15.08
C ARG A 76 -8.50 -8.33 -14.57
N VAL A 77 -7.50 -8.40 -15.44
CA VAL A 77 -6.14 -8.84 -15.12
C VAL A 77 -5.19 -7.76 -15.56
N ASP A 78 -4.29 -7.36 -14.65
CA ASP A 78 -3.25 -6.38 -14.89
C ASP A 78 -1.87 -6.98 -14.56
N LEU A 79 -0.91 -6.74 -15.43
CA LEU A 79 0.50 -6.98 -15.23
C LEU A 79 1.18 -5.63 -15.16
N TYR A 80 1.95 -5.38 -14.13
CA TYR A 80 2.65 -4.11 -13.98
C TYR A 80 4.12 -4.31 -13.68
N ARG A 81 4.93 -3.34 -14.12
CA ARG A 81 6.33 -3.19 -13.76
C ARG A 81 6.66 -1.71 -13.67
N THR A 82 7.06 -1.24 -12.50
CA THR A 82 7.46 0.16 -12.26
C THR A 82 8.86 0.18 -11.65
N SER A 83 9.79 0.82 -12.33
CA SER A 83 11.14 1.06 -11.86
C SER A 83 11.25 2.50 -11.35
N TRP A 84 11.89 2.66 -10.21
CA TRP A 84 12.18 3.93 -9.56
C TRP A 84 13.68 4.07 -9.41
N ALA A 85 14.22 5.25 -9.71
CA ALA A 85 15.63 5.55 -9.52
C ALA A 85 15.81 6.92 -8.84
N ASP A 86 16.99 7.11 -8.26
CA ASP A 86 17.39 8.35 -7.57
C ASP A 86 16.48 8.75 -6.40
N ARG A 87 15.85 7.78 -5.74
CA ARG A 87 15.02 8.02 -4.56
C ARG A 87 15.88 8.32 -3.34
N VAL A 88 15.31 9.12 -2.44
CA VAL A 88 15.82 9.30 -1.07
C VAL A 88 14.81 8.68 -0.12
N THR A 89 15.27 7.76 0.71
CA THR A 89 14.46 7.17 1.78
C THR A 89 15.08 7.49 3.12
N SER A 90 14.27 7.63 4.15
CA SER A 90 14.73 7.85 5.51
C SER A 90 14.02 6.92 6.48
N SER A 91 14.77 6.41 7.44
CA SER A 91 14.25 5.68 8.60
C SER A 91 14.93 6.21 9.86
N PHE A 92 14.40 5.92 11.02
CA PHE A 92 15.02 6.27 12.28
C PHE A 92 14.92 5.11 13.26
N TYR A 93 15.84 5.10 14.22
CA TYR A 93 15.78 4.24 15.38
C TYR A 93 16.20 5.02 16.63
N VAL A 94 15.85 4.50 17.79
CA VAL A 94 16.21 5.10 19.09
C VAL A 94 17.13 4.14 19.82
N ASP A 95 18.29 4.62 20.24
CA ASP A 95 19.23 3.89 21.08
C ASP A 95 19.60 4.74 22.29
N ASN A 96 19.42 4.19 23.51
CA ASN A 96 19.68 4.88 24.78
C ASN A 96 19.06 6.30 24.86
N ASP A 97 17.79 6.43 24.44
CA ASP A 97 17.04 7.69 24.39
C ASP A 97 17.57 8.72 23.36
N VAL A 98 18.52 8.36 22.52
CA VAL A 98 19.02 9.19 21.40
C VAL A 98 18.41 8.72 20.09
N VAL A 99 17.94 9.66 19.29
CA VAL A 99 17.36 9.37 17.95
C VAL A 99 18.45 9.40 16.89
N PHE A 100 18.52 8.36 16.10
CA PHE A 100 19.41 8.24 14.94
C PHE A 100 18.59 8.17 13.67
N PHE A 101 19.06 8.85 12.62
CA PHE A 101 18.44 8.84 11.31
C PHE A 101 19.33 8.13 10.30
N ASN A 102 18.75 7.18 9.56
CA ASN A 102 19.37 6.59 8.37
C ASN A 102 18.75 7.24 7.13
N ILE A 103 19.58 7.95 6.35
CA ILE A 103 19.15 8.58 5.12
C ILE A 103 19.89 7.89 3.98
N SER A 104 19.13 7.19 3.12
CA SER A 104 19.65 6.49 1.95
C SER A 104 19.30 7.27 0.70
N GLU A 105 20.33 7.56 -0.11
CA GLU A 105 20.25 8.34 -1.35
C GLU A 105 20.64 7.47 -2.55
N GLY A 106 20.15 7.85 -3.74
CA GLY A 106 20.37 7.08 -4.97
C GLY A 106 19.66 5.73 -4.98
N VAL A 107 18.62 5.58 -4.13
CA VAL A 107 17.90 4.32 -3.99
C VAL A 107 17.13 4.00 -5.26
N SER A 108 17.32 2.80 -5.77
CA SER A 108 16.52 2.23 -6.86
C SER A 108 15.57 1.17 -6.33
N GLN A 109 14.35 1.14 -6.89
CA GLN A 109 13.32 0.16 -6.53
C GLN A 109 12.66 -0.38 -7.79
N LEU A 110 12.30 -1.65 -7.74
CA LEU A 110 11.48 -2.32 -8.72
C LEU A 110 10.19 -2.80 -8.07
N HIS A 111 9.06 -2.39 -8.61
CA HIS A 111 7.74 -2.88 -8.23
C HIS A 111 7.12 -3.59 -9.43
N GLN A 112 6.91 -4.88 -9.33
CA GLN A 112 6.27 -5.67 -10.37
C GLN A 112 5.26 -6.63 -9.77
N GLY A 113 4.25 -7.01 -10.57
CA GLY A 113 3.24 -7.90 -10.06
C GLY A 113 2.08 -8.16 -11.03
N VAL A 114 1.13 -8.88 -10.49
CA VAL A 114 -0.13 -9.27 -11.16
C VAL A 114 -1.29 -8.90 -10.25
N GLU A 115 -2.30 -8.27 -10.83
CA GLU A 115 -3.56 -7.98 -10.17
C GLU A 115 -4.71 -8.62 -10.93
N LEU A 116 -5.63 -9.21 -10.19
CA LEU A 116 -6.87 -9.79 -10.71
C LEU A 116 -8.03 -9.21 -9.93
N SER A 117 -9.09 -8.83 -10.61
CA SER A 117 -10.38 -8.52 -9.97
C SER A 117 -11.53 -9.09 -10.78
N PHE A 118 -12.61 -9.43 -10.09
CA PHE A 118 -13.83 -9.87 -10.74
C PHE A 118 -15.09 -9.45 -9.97
N SER A 119 -16.19 -9.36 -10.70
CA SER A 119 -17.54 -9.23 -10.17
C SER A 119 -18.46 -10.15 -10.95
N ALA A 120 -19.23 -10.97 -10.27
CA ALA A 120 -20.11 -11.97 -10.86
C ALA A 120 -21.49 -11.93 -10.22
N LYS A 121 -22.52 -11.78 -11.06
CA LYS A 121 -23.92 -12.02 -10.72
C LYS A 121 -24.37 -13.19 -11.57
N PRO A 122 -24.34 -14.45 -11.04
CA PRO A 122 -24.41 -15.66 -11.87
C PRO A 122 -25.62 -15.76 -12.83
N GLN A 123 -26.73 -15.11 -12.46
CA GLN A 123 -27.93 -14.94 -13.30
C GLN A 123 -28.55 -13.58 -13.00
N GLU A 124 -29.32 -13.02 -13.93
CA GLU A 124 -29.96 -11.71 -13.73
C GLU A 124 -30.91 -11.68 -12.52
N ASP A 125 -31.60 -12.78 -12.27
CA ASP A 125 -32.62 -12.89 -11.19
C ASP A 125 -32.06 -13.31 -9.83
N VAL A 126 -30.76 -13.63 -9.73
CA VAL A 126 -30.22 -14.00 -8.41
C VAL A 126 -30.01 -12.77 -7.54
N PRO A 127 -30.36 -12.86 -6.24
CA PRO A 127 -30.28 -11.72 -5.33
C PRO A 127 -28.87 -11.50 -4.76
N TYR A 128 -27.81 -11.99 -5.39
CA TYR A 128 -26.46 -11.84 -4.89
C TYR A 128 -25.43 -11.52 -5.98
N THR A 129 -24.38 -10.83 -5.58
CA THR A 129 -23.19 -10.54 -6.38
C THR A 129 -21.96 -11.00 -5.61
N LEU A 130 -21.13 -11.80 -6.26
CA LEU A 130 -19.83 -12.20 -5.75
C LEU A 130 -18.74 -11.30 -6.36
N LYS A 131 -17.82 -10.82 -5.52
CA LYS A 131 -16.69 -9.99 -5.92
C LYS A 131 -15.40 -10.59 -5.38
N GLY A 132 -14.29 -10.34 -6.05
CA GLY A 132 -13.00 -10.76 -5.52
C GLY A 132 -11.86 -10.03 -6.17
N PHE A 133 -10.73 -10.05 -5.48
CA PHE A 133 -9.46 -9.57 -5.99
C PHE A 133 -8.31 -10.43 -5.49
N LEU A 134 -7.23 -10.41 -6.25
CA LEU A 134 -5.93 -10.97 -5.90
C LEU A 134 -4.87 -10.00 -6.41
N SER A 135 -3.92 -9.65 -5.56
CA SER A 135 -2.71 -8.90 -5.94
C SER A 135 -1.50 -9.67 -5.43
N VAL A 136 -0.57 -9.93 -6.34
CA VAL A 136 0.72 -10.59 -6.04
C VAL A 136 1.81 -9.69 -6.58
N GLY A 137 2.57 -9.08 -5.69
CA GLY A 137 3.68 -8.19 -5.98
C GLY A 137 5.03 -8.82 -5.66
N ASP A 138 6.05 -8.30 -6.29
CA ASP A 138 7.45 -8.49 -5.93
C ASP A 138 8.11 -7.11 -5.99
N TRP A 139 8.23 -6.49 -4.82
CA TRP A 139 8.75 -5.14 -4.68
C TRP A 139 10.08 -5.18 -3.95
N ILE A 140 11.13 -4.84 -4.66
CA ILE A 140 12.49 -4.96 -4.18
C ILE A 140 13.29 -3.67 -4.38
N TYR A 141 14.34 -3.51 -3.58
CA TYR A 141 15.40 -2.58 -3.86
C TYR A 141 16.36 -3.17 -4.89
N GLU A 142 17.01 -2.34 -5.71
CA GLU A 142 17.98 -2.75 -6.71
C GLU A 142 19.31 -2.04 -6.48
N GLY A 143 20.43 -2.80 -6.51
CA GLY A 143 21.80 -2.30 -6.44
C GLY A 143 22.20 -1.79 -5.05
N ASP A 144 23.00 -0.73 -5.04
CA ASP A 144 23.57 -0.12 -3.84
C ASP A 144 22.90 1.22 -3.53
N ALA A 145 22.87 1.60 -2.26
CA ALA A 145 22.47 2.92 -1.78
C ALA A 145 23.59 3.59 -0.99
N ILE A 146 23.65 4.91 -1.02
CA ILE A 146 24.55 5.68 -0.14
C ILE A 146 23.75 6.02 1.12
N THR A 147 24.10 5.38 2.24
CA THR A 147 23.39 5.59 3.52
C THR A 147 24.24 6.45 4.44
N ARG A 148 23.64 7.50 4.97
CA ARG A 148 24.22 8.37 5.99
C ARG A 148 23.49 8.17 7.31
N LEU A 149 24.27 7.82 8.33
CA LEU A 149 23.80 7.82 9.72
C LEU A 149 24.01 9.21 10.32
N GLN A 150 22.97 9.73 10.97
CA GLN A 150 23.00 11.04 11.62
C GLN A 150 22.45 10.94 13.03
N ASP A 151 22.96 11.79 13.94
CA ASP A 151 22.41 11.95 15.29
C ASP A 151 21.16 12.88 15.30
N GLU A 152 20.60 13.11 16.49
CA GLU A 152 19.44 13.99 16.68
C GLU A 152 19.73 15.46 16.35
N ASP A 153 20.98 15.89 16.45
CA ASP A 153 21.46 17.22 16.06
C ASP A 153 21.83 17.28 14.56
N GLN A 154 21.58 16.17 13.82
CA GLN A 154 21.81 16.02 12.37
C GLN A 154 23.28 16.04 11.95
N ASN A 155 24.19 15.78 12.87
CA ASN A 155 25.59 15.57 12.52
C ASN A 155 25.72 14.20 11.83
N VAL A 156 26.45 14.18 10.72
CA VAL A 156 26.77 12.93 10.01
C VAL A 156 27.79 12.15 10.83
N ILE A 157 27.40 10.96 11.29
CA ILE A 157 28.26 10.04 12.06
C ILE A 157 29.06 9.16 11.10
N SER A 158 28.38 8.58 10.10
CA SER A 158 29.01 7.76 9.06
C SER A 158 28.32 7.96 7.70
N THR A 159 29.06 7.64 6.63
CA THR A 159 28.52 7.55 5.28
C THR A 159 29.10 6.28 4.66
N GLU A 160 28.23 5.41 4.21
CA GLU A 160 28.59 4.09 3.70
C GLU A 160 27.80 3.79 2.41
N THR A 161 28.44 3.02 1.52
CA THR A 161 27.72 2.38 0.41
C THR A 161 27.22 1.03 0.91
N VAL A 162 25.91 0.84 0.87
CA VAL A 162 25.24 -0.34 1.39
C VAL A 162 24.60 -1.09 0.23
N ASP A 163 24.93 -2.38 0.10
CA ASP A 163 24.25 -3.28 -0.82
C ASP A 163 22.83 -3.53 -0.29
N VAL A 164 21.83 -3.09 -1.07
CA VAL A 164 20.40 -3.28 -0.75
C VAL A 164 19.70 -4.16 -1.79
N ASP A 165 20.46 -4.71 -2.73
CA ASP A 165 19.94 -5.49 -3.86
C ASP A 165 19.13 -6.70 -3.39
N GLY A 166 17.90 -6.80 -3.90
CA GLY A 166 16.93 -7.85 -3.52
C GLY A 166 16.22 -7.64 -2.19
N GLY A 167 16.56 -6.59 -1.43
CA GLY A 167 15.87 -6.26 -0.19
C GLY A 167 14.40 -5.90 -0.44
N LYS A 168 13.50 -6.37 0.40
CA LYS A 168 12.05 -6.17 0.23
C LYS A 168 11.63 -4.75 0.63
N VAL A 169 10.79 -4.13 -0.19
CA VAL A 169 10.20 -2.82 0.10
C VAL A 169 9.09 -2.99 1.13
N GLY A 170 9.13 -2.19 2.20
CA GLY A 170 8.17 -2.24 3.30
C GLY A 170 6.95 -1.33 3.10
N ASP A 171 6.13 -1.27 4.16
CA ASP A 171 4.97 -0.37 4.34
C ASP A 171 3.73 -0.73 3.51
N ALA A 172 3.76 -1.80 2.74
CA ALA A 172 2.58 -2.32 2.05
C ALA A 172 2.71 -3.82 1.82
N ALA A 173 1.59 -4.55 1.97
CA ALA A 173 1.53 -5.97 1.71
C ALA A 173 1.75 -6.25 0.22
N GLN A 174 2.71 -7.11 -0.10
CA GLN A 174 3.00 -7.51 -1.48
C GLN A 174 2.07 -8.63 -1.96
N PHE A 175 1.43 -9.33 -1.02
CA PHE A 175 0.34 -10.24 -1.29
C PHE A 175 -0.95 -9.74 -0.64
N SER A 176 -2.03 -9.63 -1.41
CA SER A 176 -3.37 -9.40 -0.88
C SER A 176 -4.43 -10.11 -1.69
N ALA A 177 -5.43 -10.65 -1.01
CA ALA A 177 -6.57 -11.31 -1.63
C ALA A 177 -7.85 -10.97 -0.87
N GLY A 178 -8.98 -10.94 -1.58
CA GLY A 178 -10.27 -10.71 -0.94
C GLY A 178 -11.42 -11.31 -1.71
N LEU A 179 -12.46 -11.68 -0.95
CA LEU A 179 -13.75 -12.11 -1.48
C LEU A 179 -14.86 -11.34 -0.77
N GLY A 180 -15.80 -10.84 -1.54
CA GLY A 180 -16.97 -10.12 -1.05
C GLY A 180 -18.24 -10.70 -1.63
N LEU A 181 -19.31 -10.65 -0.86
CA LEU A 181 -20.63 -11.09 -1.20
C LEU A 181 -21.65 -10.00 -0.84
N ASP A 182 -22.37 -9.50 -1.83
CA ASP A 182 -23.54 -8.64 -1.63
C ASP A 182 -24.81 -9.47 -1.87
N VAL A 183 -25.79 -9.39 -0.97
CA VAL A 183 -27.04 -10.15 -1.07
C VAL A 183 -28.24 -9.25 -0.81
N ASP A 184 -29.18 -9.22 -1.72
CA ASP A 184 -30.51 -8.63 -1.51
C ASP A 184 -31.41 -9.66 -0.81
N LEU A 185 -31.50 -9.59 0.53
CA LEU A 185 -32.26 -10.53 1.33
C LEU A 185 -33.78 -10.33 1.15
N ALA A 186 -34.18 -9.11 0.85
CA ALA A 186 -35.56 -8.72 0.55
C ALA A 186 -35.56 -7.41 -0.25
N GLU A 187 -36.73 -6.99 -0.78
CA GLU A 187 -36.89 -5.76 -1.57
C GLU A 187 -36.23 -4.50 -0.94
N ARG A 188 -36.08 -4.49 0.37
CA ARG A 188 -35.55 -3.32 1.11
C ARG A 188 -34.43 -3.65 2.09
N LEU A 189 -34.00 -4.90 2.11
CA LEU A 189 -32.99 -5.39 3.04
C LEU A 189 -31.84 -6.01 2.26
N SER A 190 -30.65 -5.42 2.36
CA SER A 190 -29.43 -5.92 1.75
C SER A 190 -28.40 -6.23 2.81
N PHE A 191 -27.65 -7.30 2.60
CA PHE A 191 -26.53 -7.73 3.41
C PHE A 191 -25.29 -7.76 2.56
N ASP A 192 -24.16 -7.31 3.09
CA ASP A 192 -22.86 -7.44 2.46
C ASP A 192 -21.81 -7.96 3.46
N THR A 193 -20.85 -8.68 2.94
CA THR A 193 -19.74 -9.18 3.73
C THR A 193 -18.50 -9.30 2.85
N ASP A 194 -17.33 -9.09 3.44
CA ASP A 194 -16.06 -9.35 2.78
C ASP A 194 -15.02 -9.94 3.74
N VAL A 195 -14.12 -10.72 3.16
CA VAL A 195 -12.91 -11.19 3.82
C VAL A 195 -11.71 -10.73 3.01
N ARG A 196 -10.71 -10.19 3.69
CA ARG A 196 -9.44 -9.76 3.10
C ARG A 196 -8.29 -10.42 3.83
N PHE A 197 -7.32 -10.91 3.08
CA PHE A 197 -6.09 -11.52 3.56
C PHE A 197 -4.89 -10.71 3.07
N TYR A 198 -3.89 -10.52 3.93
CA TYR A 198 -2.67 -9.79 3.67
C TYR A 198 -1.47 -10.59 4.14
N ASP A 199 -0.43 -10.60 3.30
CA ASP A 199 0.83 -11.31 3.54
C ASP A 199 2.00 -10.57 2.88
N ASP A 200 3.23 -11.04 3.08
CA ASP A 200 4.41 -10.39 2.52
C ASP A 200 4.47 -8.88 2.85
N LEU A 201 4.17 -8.52 4.10
CA LEU A 201 4.28 -7.17 4.64
C LEU A 201 5.60 -7.02 5.38
N TYR A 202 6.40 -6.02 5.03
CA TYR A 202 7.73 -5.80 5.60
C TYR A 202 7.77 -4.50 6.40
N ALA A 203 8.49 -4.53 7.53
CA ALA A 203 8.46 -3.47 8.54
C ALA A 203 9.24 -2.22 8.14
N ASN A 204 10.43 -2.37 7.56
CA ASN A 204 11.33 -1.25 7.33
C ASN A 204 11.00 -0.55 6.00
N VAL A 205 10.74 0.75 6.07
CA VAL A 205 10.49 1.61 4.90
C VAL A 205 11.76 2.17 4.28
N GLY A 206 12.91 2.02 4.95
CA GLY A 206 14.24 2.40 4.44
C GLY A 206 14.81 1.34 3.50
N ALA A 207 15.81 1.73 2.71
CA ALA A 207 16.54 0.81 1.85
C ALA A 207 17.44 -0.11 2.69
N VAL A 208 17.03 -1.36 2.84
CA VAL A 208 17.74 -2.41 3.59
C VAL A 208 17.76 -3.70 2.80
N LYS A 209 18.82 -4.51 2.95
CA LYS A 209 18.92 -5.81 2.29
C LYS A 209 17.99 -6.85 2.93
N GLU A 210 18.00 -6.91 4.25
CA GLU A 210 17.17 -7.81 5.03
C GLU A 210 16.09 -7.00 5.74
N ASN A 211 14.85 -7.23 5.38
CA ASN A 211 13.71 -6.54 5.98
C ASN A 211 12.89 -7.52 6.82
N LEU A 212 12.46 -7.07 7.98
CA LEU A 212 11.65 -7.87 8.90
C LEU A 212 10.25 -8.06 8.32
N GLU A 213 9.89 -9.30 8.06
CA GLU A 213 8.54 -9.67 7.61
C GLU A 213 7.57 -9.68 8.80
N LEU A 214 6.40 -9.10 8.61
CA LEU A 214 5.32 -9.06 9.59
C LEU A 214 4.38 -10.26 9.41
N PRO A 215 3.75 -10.73 10.48
CA PRO A 215 2.77 -11.81 10.40
C PRO A 215 1.62 -11.50 9.44
N SER A 216 1.22 -12.48 8.65
CA SER A 216 0.03 -12.39 7.82
C SER A 216 -1.24 -12.21 8.67
N TYR A 217 -2.25 -11.55 8.13
CA TYR A 217 -3.50 -11.36 8.83
C TYR A 217 -4.70 -11.35 7.87
N HIS A 218 -5.89 -11.51 8.44
CA HIS A 218 -7.14 -11.39 7.70
C HIS A 218 -8.16 -10.55 8.48
N ILE A 219 -9.03 -9.88 7.73
CA ILE A 219 -10.11 -9.05 8.27
C ILE A 219 -11.40 -9.51 7.64
N PHE A 220 -12.45 -9.64 8.46
CA PHE A 220 -13.79 -10.01 8.03
C PHE A 220 -14.76 -8.89 8.43
N ASP A 221 -15.43 -8.31 7.46
CA ASP A 221 -16.36 -7.21 7.64
C ASP A 221 -17.79 -7.62 7.23
N MET A 222 -18.80 -7.00 7.84
CA MET A 222 -20.20 -7.21 7.52
C MET A 222 -20.96 -5.89 7.49
N GLY A 223 -21.94 -5.80 6.61
CA GLY A 223 -22.86 -4.69 6.51
C GLY A 223 -24.32 -5.14 6.39
N LEU A 224 -25.23 -4.38 6.96
CA LEU A 224 -26.66 -4.57 6.79
C LEU A 224 -27.30 -3.22 6.45
N SER A 225 -28.04 -3.17 5.36
CA SER A 225 -28.72 -1.96 4.89
C SER A 225 -30.22 -2.19 4.82
N TYR A 226 -30.99 -1.25 5.36
CA TYR A 226 -32.45 -1.30 5.30
C TYR A 226 -33.01 0.04 4.82
N LYS A 227 -33.86 0.00 3.78
CA LYS A 227 -34.51 1.15 3.18
C LYS A 227 -35.96 1.25 3.66
N MET A 228 -36.30 2.39 4.27
CA MET A 228 -37.67 2.70 4.71
C MET A 228 -38.23 3.86 3.88
N PHE A 229 -39.52 3.81 3.55
CA PHE A 229 -40.25 4.96 3.03
C PHE A 229 -40.80 5.77 4.22
N VAL A 230 -40.47 7.05 4.25
CA VAL A 230 -40.90 7.97 5.31
C VAL A 230 -41.44 9.23 4.64
N ASN A 231 -42.73 9.48 4.78
CA ASN A 231 -43.47 10.53 4.07
C ASN A 231 -43.23 10.42 2.54
N ASP A 232 -42.75 11.52 1.91
CA ASP A 232 -42.49 11.57 0.47
C ASP A 232 -41.02 11.19 0.13
N GLY A 233 -40.24 10.75 1.13
CA GLY A 233 -38.84 10.42 0.98
C GLY A 233 -38.45 9.00 1.36
N THR A 234 -37.18 8.71 1.31
CA THR A 234 -36.60 7.43 1.75
C THR A 234 -35.57 7.64 2.85
N LEU A 235 -35.61 6.79 3.89
CA LEU A 235 -34.59 6.70 4.91
C LEU A 235 -33.81 5.41 4.74
N ASP A 236 -32.54 5.52 4.41
CA ASP A 236 -31.59 4.41 4.36
C ASP A 236 -30.88 4.31 5.72
N VAL A 237 -30.98 3.14 6.34
CA VAL A 237 -30.30 2.82 7.61
C VAL A 237 -29.23 1.77 7.27
N ARG A 238 -27.98 2.03 7.63
CA ARG A 238 -26.88 1.09 7.43
C ARG A 238 -26.13 0.84 8.73
N LEU A 239 -25.99 -0.43 9.09
CA LEU A 239 -25.11 -0.92 10.14
C LEU A 239 -23.89 -1.56 9.51
N ASN A 240 -22.68 -1.19 9.94
CA ASN A 240 -21.45 -1.88 9.58
C ASN A 240 -20.77 -2.38 10.85
N VAL A 241 -20.18 -3.57 10.75
CA VAL A 241 -19.29 -4.16 11.75
C VAL A 241 -18.00 -4.52 11.02
N ASN A 242 -16.91 -3.84 11.37
CA ASN A 242 -15.59 -4.11 10.80
C ASN A 242 -14.80 -4.99 11.75
N ASN A 243 -13.96 -5.86 11.20
CA ASN A 243 -13.18 -6.84 11.94
C ASN A 243 -14.06 -7.65 12.92
N VAL A 244 -15.08 -8.32 12.38
CA VAL A 244 -16.12 -9.03 13.14
C VAL A 244 -15.53 -10.02 14.15
N PHE A 245 -14.42 -10.66 13.82
CA PHE A 245 -13.74 -11.64 14.68
C PHE A 245 -12.78 -11.03 15.67
N ASP A 246 -12.63 -9.68 15.67
CA ASP A 246 -11.73 -8.95 16.56
C ASP A 246 -10.28 -9.42 16.47
N ASN A 247 -9.81 -9.70 15.25
CA ASN A 247 -8.45 -10.10 15.01
C ASN A 247 -7.48 -8.99 15.41
N VAL A 248 -6.48 -9.34 16.21
CA VAL A 248 -5.38 -8.44 16.56
C VAL A 248 -4.25 -8.70 15.58
N TYR A 249 -3.77 -7.68 14.92
CA TYR A 249 -2.69 -7.77 13.95
C TYR A 249 -1.78 -6.56 14.00
N ILE A 250 -0.50 -6.74 13.66
CA ILE A 250 0.46 -5.67 13.52
C ILE A 250 0.25 -5.03 12.15
N SER A 251 -0.11 -3.75 12.11
CA SER A 251 -0.33 -3.01 10.86
C SER A 251 0.92 -2.32 10.34
N GLU A 252 1.83 -1.93 11.24
CA GLU A 252 3.04 -1.18 10.91
C GLU A 252 4.04 -1.28 12.07
N LEU A 253 5.33 -1.35 11.78
CA LEU A 253 6.40 -1.18 12.76
C LEU A 253 7.23 0.07 12.44
N ARG A 254 7.67 0.75 13.50
CA ARG A 254 8.63 1.87 13.44
C ARG A 254 10.09 1.42 13.56
N SER A 255 10.30 0.22 14.06
CA SER A 255 11.62 -0.41 14.22
C SER A 255 11.56 -1.81 13.62
N ALA A 256 12.70 -2.35 13.25
CA ALA A 256 12.82 -3.66 12.61
C ALA A 256 13.90 -4.50 13.33
N ILE A 257 13.71 -4.69 14.64
CA ILE A 257 14.59 -5.51 15.47
C ILE A 257 14.24 -6.97 15.22
N ALA A 258 15.23 -7.77 14.79
CA ALA A 258 15.03 -9.16 14.48
C ALA A 258 14.68 -9.98 15.74
N ALA A 259 14.04 -11.13 15.53
CA ALA A 259 13.62 -12.00 16.63
C ALA A 259 14.80 -12.43 17.48
N GLY A 260 14.72 -12.12 18.78
CA GLY A 260 15.76 -12.46 19.78
C GLY A 260 16.92 -11.47 19.88
N GLU A 261 16.94 -10.41 19.09
CA GLU A 261 17.97 -9.35 19.17
C GLU A 261 17.58 -8.19 20.10
N GLY A 262 16.32 -8.14 20.55
CA GLY A 262 15.82 -7.16 21.50
C GLY A 262 15.61 -7.73 22.89
N THR A 263 14.35 -7.81 23.34
CA THR A 263 14.00 -8.37 24.66
C THR A 263 14.10 -9.89 24.72
N GLY A 264 14.11 -10.56 23.57
CA GLY A 264 14.00 -12.01 23.46
C GLY A 264 12.58 -12.56 23.70
N VAL A 265 11.62 -11.69 24.02
CA VAL A 265 10.19 -12.04 24.14
C VAL A 265 9.51 -11.76 22.82
N LEU A 266 8.80 -12.74 22.27
CA LEU A 266 8.16 -12.63 20.97
C LEU A 266 6.64 -12.54 21.12
N TYR A 267 6.03 -11.68 20.31
CA TYR A 267 4.60 -11.63 20.04
C TYR A 267 4.40 -11.94 18.55
N ASP A 268 3.75 -13.05 18.26
CA ASP A 268 3.51 -13.55 16.91
C ASP A 268 4.76 -13.53 16.01
N GLY A 269 5.90 -13.95 16.57
CA GLY A 269 7.19 -13.98 15.90
C GLY A 269 7.98 -12.67 15.92
N ILE A 270 7.39 -11.57 16.36
CA ILE A 270 8.01 -10.24 16.41
C ILE A 270 8.56 -9.97 17.82
N ASP A 271 9.83 -9.55 17.92
CA ASP A 271 10.42 -9.17 19.22
C ASP A 271 9.69 -7.96 19.83
N THR A 272 9.32 -8.06 21.09
CA THR A 272 8.55 -7.02 21.81
C THR A 272 9.33 -5.74 22.10
N ALA A 273 10.63 -5.68 21.77
CA ALA A 273 11.38 -4.43 21.70
C ALA A 273 10.95 -3.53 20.54
N ASN A 274 10.30 -4.11 19.49
CA ASN A 274 9.81 -3.34 18.38
C ASN A 274 8.68 -2.39 18.80
N GLN A 275 8.70 -1.19 18.24
CA GLN A 275 7.65 -0.20 18.37
C GLN A 275 6.78 -0.18 17.09
N GLY A 276 5.48 -0.19 17.26
CA GLY A 276 4.58 -0.22 16.10
C GLY A 276 3.13 0.01 16.46
N TYR A 277 2.28 -0.20 15.49
CA TYR A 277 0.83 -0.03 15.60
C TYR A 277 0.13 -1.35 15.34
N PHE A 278 -0.89 -1.60 16.15
CA PHE A 278 -1.86 -2.63 15.86
C PHE A 278 -2.98 -2.07 15.00
N GLY A 279 -3.54 -2.90 14.14
CA GLY A 279 -4.75 -2.56 13.43
C GLY A 279 -5.92 -2.36 14.39
N LEU A 280 -6.96 -1.68 13.92
CA LEU A 280 -8.17 -1.48 14.72
C LEU A 280 -8.84 -2.84 14.97
N GLY A 281 -9.17 -3.11 16.23
CA GLY A 281 -10.03 -4.21 16.62
C GLY A 281 -11.44 -4.04 16.05
N ARG A 282 -12.38 -4.85 16.53
CA ARG A 282 -13.77 -4.76 16.07
C ARG A 282 -14.37 -3.38 16.34
N THR A 283 -14.89 -2.78 15.28
CA THR A 283 -15.61 -1.50 15.32
C THR A 283 -16.97 -1.64 14.67
N TRP A 284 -17.90 -0.78 15.03
CA TRP A 284 -19.20 -0.70 14.38
C TRP A 284 -19.65 0.75 14.21
N ASN A 285 -20.47 0.99 13.20
CA ASN A 285 -21.09 2.28 12.98
C ASN A 285 -22.49 2.12 12.41
N VAL A 286 -23.34 3.11 12.69
CA VAL A 286 -24.67 3.23 12.10
C VAL A 286 -24.73 4.52 11.30
N GLY A 287 -25.09 4.39 10.02
CA GLY A 287 -25.33 5.50 9.11
C GLY A 287 -26.83 5.68 8.86
N LEU A 288 -27.28 6.94 8.82
CA LEU A 288 -28.64 7.31 8.43
C LEU A 288 -28.58 8.31 7.29
N ARG A 289 -29.28 8.04 6.17
CA ARG A 289 -29.40 8.94 5.04
C ARG A 289 -30.87 9.14 4.67
N TYR A 290 -31.34 10.35 4.74
CA TYR A 290 -32.68 10.70 4.27
C TYR A 290 -32.60 11.40 2.91
N ASN A 291 -33.35 10.87 1.94
CA ASN A 291 -33.50 11.43 0.61
C ASN A 291 -34.95 11.90 0.46
N PHE A 292 -35.14 13.17 0.20
CA PHE A 292 -36.45 13.85 0.04
C PHE A 292 -36.69 14.31 -1.40
#